data_b3f0341894f925376985cd44ea5f2670
#
_entry.id   b3f0341894f925376985cd44ea5f2670
#
_cell.length_a   1.000
_cell.length_b   1.000
_cell.length_c   1.000
_cell.angle_alpha   90.00
_cell.angle_beta   90.00
_cell.angle_gamma   90.00
#
_symmetry.space_group_name_H-M   'P 1'
#
loop_
_entity.id
_entity.type
_entity.pdbx_description
1 polymer ?
#
loop_
_entity_poly.entity_id
_entity_poly.type
_entity_poly.pdbx_seq_one_letter_code
_entity_poly.pdbx_strand_id
1 'polypeptide(L)'
;VNATFFNSITVAIPDNGSYNFRGQILTQSGVYYDSLVSSLGCDSIYELILQINPTYLFETFDTICDNQTYNFRGQTLTQSGIYYDSLISSLGCDSVYKLNLQVNPTYLFETSATICANQTYNFRGQTLNQTGVYYDSLVSSLGCDSVYQLNLHVNPTYLFETSAAIC
;
A
#
# COMPACT_ATOMS: atom_id res chain seq x y z
N VAL A 1 -46.22 -48.16 11.39
CA VAL A 1 -45.50 -46.98 11.95
C VAL A 1 -44.96 -46.22 10.75
N ASN A 2 -45.52 -45.04 10.49
CA ASN A 2 -45.05 -44.16 9.40
C ASN A 2 -43.73 -43.54 9.83
N ALA A 3 -42.69 -43.65 8.99
CA ALA A 3 -41.38 -43.09 9.30
C ALA A 3 -41.42 -41.56 9.08
N THR A 4 -40.99 -40.80 10.09
CA THR A 4 -40.70 -39.36 9.97
C THR A 4 -39.34 -39.20 9.30
N PHE A 5 -39.27 -38.43 8.25
CA PHE A 5 -37.98 -38.09 7.63
C PHE A 5 -37.41 -36.83 8.29
N PHE A 6 -36.17 -36.91 8.74
CA PHE A 6 -35.45 -35.79 9.32
C PHE A 6 -34.20 -35.48 8.48
N ASN A 7 -34.07 -34.23 8.04
CA ASN A 7 -32.90 -33.76 7.30
C ASN A 7 -32.37 -32.52 7.99
N SER A 8 -31.08 -32.56 8.38
CA SER A 8 -30.38 -31.43 8.99
C SER A 8 -29.24 -30.98 8.09
N ILE A 9 -29.16 -29.68 7.86
CA ILE A 9 -28.06 -29.03 7.14
C ILE A 9 -27.48 -27.92 7.98
N THR A 10 -26.17 -27.71 7.87
CA THR A 10 -25.47 -26.58 8.48
C THR A 10 -24.93 -25.68 7.36
N VAL A 11 -25.19 -24.37 7.47
CA VAL A 11 -24.76 -23.36 6.49
C VAL A 11 -24.14 -22.21 7.25
N ALA A 12 -22.99 -21.73 6.75
CA ALA A 12 -22.35 -20.50 7.21
C ALA A 12 -22.42 -19.45 6.10
N ILE A 13 -22.78 -18.22 6.45
CA ILE A 13 -22.82 -17.07 5.54
C ILE A 13 -22.14 -15.87 6.18
N PRO A 14 -21.64 -14.90 5.41
CA PRO A 14 -21.13 -13.64 5.96
C PRO A 14 -22.24 -12.78 6.58
N ASP A 15 -21.88 -11.85 7.47
CA ASP A 15 -22.82 -11.00 8.20
C ASP A 15 -23.62 -10.02 7.32
N ASN A 16 -23.15 -9.76 6.10
CA ASN A 16 -23.87 -8.99 5.08
C ASN A 16 -24.69 -9.88 4.12
N GLY A 17 -24.71 -11.18 4.37
CA GLY A 17 -25.39 -12.17 3.54
C GLY A 17 -26.81 -12.50 4.00
N SER A 18 -27.51 -13.27 3.17
CA SER A 18 -28.80 -13.85 3.51
C SER A 18 -28.89 -15.29 2.96
N TYR A 19 -29.68 -16.10 3.60
CA TYR A 19 -29.93 -17.47 3.16
C TYR A 19 -31.43 -17.71 2.96
N ASN A 20 -31.80 -18.27 1.81
CA ASN A 20 -33.18 -18.65 1.57
C ASN A 20 -33.40 -20.09 2.05
N PHE A 21 -34.09 -20.22 3.14
CA PHE A 21 -34.52 -21.52 3.68
C PHE A 21 -35.99 -21.72 3.33
N ARG A 22 -36.23 -22.53 2.30
CA ARG A 22 -37.57 -22.97 1.88
C ARG A 22 -38.57 -21.82 1.69
N GLY A 23 -38.10 -20.71 1.13
CA GLY A 23 -38.91 -19.51 0.86
C GLY A 23 -38.82 -18.42 1.95
N GLN A 24 -38.21 -18.68 3.07
CA GLN A 24 -37.95 -17.71 4.11
C GLN A 24 -36.51 -17.17 3.98
N ILE A 25 -36.36 -15.84 3.91
CA ILE A 25 -35.04 -15.20 3.88
C ILE A 25 -34.56 -14.97 5.32
N LEU A 26 -33.43 -15.56 5.65
CA LEU A 26 -32.82 -15.56 6.97
C LEU A 26 -31.52 -14.73 6.96
N THR A 27 -31.36 -13.88 7.98
CA THR A 27 -30.19 -13.00 8.16
C THR A 27 -29.61 -13.05 9.58
N GLN A 28 -30.05 -14.01 10.39
CA GLN A 28 -29.59 -14.20 11.76
C GLN A 28 -29.18 -15.65 11.99
N SER A 29 -28.16 -15.84 12.83
CA SER A 29 -27.78 -17.20 13.27
C SER A 29 -28.91 -17.83 14.08
N GLY A 30 -29.11 -19.13 13.87
CA GLY A 30 -30.12 -19.83 14.59
C GLY A 30 -30.35 -21.25 14.04
N VAL A 31 -31.24 -21.96 14.70
CA VAL A 31 -31.75 -23.25 14.21
C VAL A 31 -33.18 -23.03 13.76
N TYR A 32 -33.43 -23.33 12.50
CA TYR A 32 -34.71 -23.11 11.82
C TYR A 32 -35.30 -24.42 11.40
N TYR A 33 -36.60 -24.56 11.53
CA TYR A 33 -37.31 -25.78 11.19
C TYR A 33 -38.42 -25.46 10.18
N ASP A 34 -38.57 -26.38 9.24
CA ASP A 34 -39.75 -26.40 8.35
C ASP A 34 -40.24 -27.85 8.27
N SER A 35 -41.52 -28.01 8.16
CA SER A 35 -42.15 -29.35 8.09
C SER A 35 -43.11 -29.46 6.91
N LEU A 36 -43.02 -30.56 6.21
CA LEU A 36 -43.94 -30.91 5.14
C LEU A 36 -44.70 -32.17 5.53
N VAL A 37 -46.02 -32.06 5.52
CA VAL A 37 -46.89 -33.22 5.69
C VAL A 37 -47.11 -33.92 4.35
N SER A 38 -46.76 -35.19 4.25
CA SER A 38 -47.00 -35.96 3.05
C SER A 38 -48.48 -36.35 2.93
N SER A 39 -48.92 -36.73 1.72
CA SER A 39 -50.27 -37.21 1.45
C SER A 39 -50.64 -38.45 2.25
N LEU A 40 -49.66 -39.14 2.82
CA LEU A 40 -49.83 -40.33 3.67
C LEU A 40 -49.79 -39.99 5.18
N GLY A 41 -49.79 -38.72 5.56
CA GLY A 41 -49.78 -38.26 6.94
C GLY A 41 -48.45 -38.42 7.67
N CYS A 42 -47.34 -38.58 6.92
CA CYS A 42 -45.98 -38.63 7.52
C CYS A 42 -45.32 -37.28 7.40
N ASP A 43 -44.77 -36.77 8.47
CA ASP A 43 -44.08 -35.48 8.49
C ASP A 43 -42.62 -35.67 8.06
N SER A 44 -42.17 -34.74 7.19
CA SER A 44 -40.73 -34.54 6.90
C SER A 44 -40.27 -33.27 7.57
N ILE A 45 -39.31 -33.37 8.46
CA ILE A 45 -38.75 -32.24 9.19
C ILE A 45 -37.42 -31.86 8.55
N TYR A 46 -37.29 -30.61 8.17
CA TYR A 46 -36.05 -29.99 7.68
C TYR A 46 -35.53 -29.07 8.76
N GLU A 47 -34.28 -29.29 9.16
CA GLU A 47 -33.54 -28.44 10.09
C GLU A 47 -32.42 -27.71 9.35
N LEU A 48 -32.34 -26.43 9.55
CA LEU A 48 -31.20 -25.61 9.14
C LEU A 48 -30.52 -25.05 10.39
N ILE A 49 -29.23 -25.33 10.55
CA ILE A 49 -28.35 -24.64 11.47
C ILE A 49 -27.63 -23.54 10.69
N LEU A 50 -28.08 -22.29 10.82
CA LEU A 50 -27.52 -21.17 10.16
C LEU A 50 -26.52 -20.43 11.08
N GLN A 51 -25.29 -20.25 10.61
CA GLN A 51 -24.25 -19.51 11.29
C GLN A 51 -23.92 -18.23 10.48
N ILE A 52 -24.00 -17.09 11.13
CA ILE A 52 -23.55 -15.81 10.57
C ILE A 52 -22.15 -15.56 11.10
N ASN A 53 -21.19 -15.43 10.20
CA ASN A 53 -19.81 -15.17 10.54
C ASN A 53 -19.47 -13.70 10.22
N PRO A 54 -18.76 -12.99 11.11
CA PRO A 54 -18.40 -11.59 10.86
C PRO A 54 -17.39 -11.50 9.72
N THR A 55 -17.53 -10.46 8.91
CA THR A 55 -16.50 -10.00 7.99
C THR A 55 -15.63 -8.95 8.69
N TYR A 56 -14.31 -8.98 8.44
CA TYR A 56 -13.37 -8.05 9.05
C TYR A 56 -12.75 -7.18 7.96
N LEU A 57 -12.76 -5.86 8.20
CA LEU A 57 -12.01 -4.89 7.41
C LEU A 57 -10.79 -4.44 8.22
N PHE A 58 -9.61 -4.74 7.68
CA PHE A 58 -8.32 -4.27 8.20
C PHE A 58 -7.84 -3.12 7.31
N GLU A 59 -7.89 -1.90 7.83
CA GLU A 59 -7.46 -0.71 7.11
C GLU A 59 -6.10 -0.25 7.63
N THR A 60 -5.18 0.01 6.70
CA THR A 60 -3.84 0.55 6.96
C THR A 60 -3.57 1.75 6.08
N PHE A 61 -2.75 2.66 6.58
CA PHE A 61 -2.26 3.85 5.89
C PHE A 61 -0.75 3.79 5.89
N ASP A 62 -0.15 4.00 4.72
CA ASP A 62 1.30 4.02 4.62
C ASP A 62 1.77 5.04 3.58
N THR A 63 3.03 5.46 3.71
CA THR A 63 3.64 6.47 2.86
C THR A 63 5.03 6.02 2.45
N ILE A 64 5.32 6.11 1.16
CA ILE A 64 6.64 5.85 0.60
C ILE A 64 7.07 7.01 -0.29
N CYS A 65 8.35 7.04 -0.67
CA CYS A 65 8.86 7.95 -1.68
C CYS A 65 8.76 7.31 -3.08
N ASP A 66 8.74 8.13 -4.13
CA ASP A 66 8.59 7.68 -5.53
C ASP A 66 9.74 6.81 -6.05
N ASN A 67 10.89 6.81 -5.35
CA ASN A 67 12.03 5.92 -5.59
C ASN A 67 11.97 4.61 -4.78
N GLN A 68 10.89 4.38 -4.04
CA GLN A 68 10.67 3.21 -3.20
C GLN A 68 9.53 2.34 -3.72
N THR A 69 9.44 1.14 -3.21
CA THR A 69 8.35 0.20 -3.46
C THR A 69 7.73 -0.25 -2.15
N TYR A 70 6.44 -0.52 -2.17
CA TYR A 70 5.70 -1.09 -1.06
C TYR A 70 5.21 -2.49 -1.40
N ASN A 71 5.43 -3.45 -0.52
CA ASN A 71 4.88 -4.79 -0.70
C ASN A 71 3.57 -4.93 0.08
N PHE A 72 2.46 -4.97 -0.66
CA PHE A 72 1.14 -5.22 -0.10
C PHE A 72 0.73 -6.65 -0.40
N ARG A 73 0.86 -7.53 0.58
CA ARG A 73 0.41 -8.93 0.52
C ARG A 73 0.89 -9.69 -0.73
N GLY A 74 2.15 -9.45 -1.13
CA GLY A 74 2.77 -10.07 -2.29
C GLY A 74 2.68 -9.25 -3.59
N GLN A 75 1.93 -8.16 -3.60
CA GLN A 75 1.88 -7.20 -4.70
C GLN A 75 2.86 -6.05 -4.44
N THR A 76 3.72 -5.76 -5.40
CA THR A 76 4.64 -4.62 -5.35
C THR A 76 3.95 -3.37 -5.91
N LEU A 77 3.88 -2.32 -5.10
CA LEU A 77 3.20 -1.06 -5.42
C LEU A 77 4.21 0.08 -5.51
N THR A 78 3.99 0.98 -6.47
CA THR A 78 4.83 2.17 -6.73
C THR A 78 4.01 3.44 -6.93
N GLN A 79 2.69 3.36 -6.80
CA GLN A 79 1.79 4.50 -7.04
C GLN A 79 0.87 4.71 -5.85
N SER A 80 0.48 5.96 -5.63
CA SER A 80 -0.56 6.28 -4.66
C SER A 80 -1.88 5.66 -5.07
N GLY A 81 -2.62 5.13 -4.10
CA GLY A 81 -3.91 4.53 -4.36
C GLY A 81 -4.50 3.83 -3.16
N ILE A 82 -5.70 3.33 -3.36
CA ILE A 82 -6.37 2.44 -2.42
C ILE A 82 -6.33 1.04 -2.99
N TYR A 83 -5.73 0.13 -2.25
CA TYR A 83 -5.54 -1.26 -2.65
C TYR A 83 -6.31 -2.17 -1.73
N TYR A 84 -6.85 -3.23 -2.30
CA TYR A 84 -7.64 -4.22 -1.59
C TYR A 84 -7.08 -5.61 -1.84
N ASP A 85 -7.09 -6.43 -0.81
CA ASP A 85 -6.88 -7.87 -0.88
C ASP A 85 -7.87 -8.56 0.05
N SER A 86 -8.34 -9.74 -0.33
CA SER A 86 -9.30 -10.50 0.47
C SER A 86 -8.81 -11.92 0.69
N LEU A 87 -9.01 -12.40 1.90
CA LEU A 87 -8.78 -13.80 2.25
C LEU A 87 -10.09 -14.45 2.61
N ILE A 88 -10.42 -15.51 1.87
CA ILE A 88 -11.55 -16.37 2.20
C ILE A 88 -11.14 -17.24 3.39
N SER A 89 -11.85 -17.09 4.49
CA SER A 89 -11.64 -17.95 5.65
C SER A 89 -12.14 -19.37 5.38
N SER A 90 -11.70 -20.35 6.16
CA SER A 90 -12.21 -21.72 6.10
C SER A 90 -13.72 -21.83 6.36
N LEU A 91 -14.32 -20.79 6.92
CA LEU A 91 -15.76 -20.68 7.18
C LEU A 91 -16.50 -19.90 6.08
N GLY A 92 -15.83 -19.60 4.95
CA GLY A 92 -16.45 -18.96 3.80
C GLY A 92 -16.71 -17.45 3.96
N CYS A 93 -16.14 -16.79 4.99
CA CYS A 93 -16.31 -15.38 5.23
C CYS A 93 -15.01 -14.64 4.96
N ASP A 94 -15.09 -13.55 4.21
CA ASP A 94 -13.93 -12.80 3.75
C ASP A 94 -13.41 -11.83 4.82
N SER A 95 -12.10 -11.83 5.01
CA SER A 95 -11.41 -10.73 5.66
C SER A 95 -10.82 -9.82 4.57
N VAL A 96 -11.22 -8.56 4.57
CA VAL A 96 -10.76 -7.57 3.58
C VAL A 96 -9.63 -6.75 4.19
N TYR A 97 -8.53 -6.68 3.47
CA TYR A 97 -7.41 -5.81 3.78
C TYR A 97 -7.44 -4.63 2.83
N LYS A 98 -7.45 -3.42 3.38
CA LYS A 98 -7.44 -2.17 2.64
C LYS A 98 -6.19 -1.38 2.99
N LEU A 99 -5.41 -1.03 1.99
CA LEU A 99 -4.25 -0.15 2.12
C LEU A 99 -4.55 1.19 1.42
N ASN A 100 -4.39 2.28 2.14
CA ASN A 100 -4.30 3.62 1.58
C ASN A 100 -2.80 3.97 1.46
N LEU A 101 -2.23 3.83 0.27
CA LEU A 101 -0.83 4.15 0.01
C LEU A 101 -0.69 5.55 -0.55
N GLN A 102 0.17 6.35 0.06
CA GLN A 102 0.61 7.65 -0.47
C GLN A 102 2.06 7.55 -0.95
N VAL A 103 2.31 7.97 -2.18
CA VAL A 103 3.66 8.08 -2.75
C VAL A 103 4.00 9.55 -2.86
N ASN A 104 5.04 9.97 -2.13
CA ASN A 104 5.53 11.35 -2.14
C ASN A 104 6.66 11.51 -3.14
N PRO A 105 6.73 12.65 -3.87
CA PRO A 105 7.80 12.90 -4.82
C PRO A 105 9.14 13.14 -4.12
N THR A 106 10.22 12.71 -4.77
CA THR A 106 11.59 13.14 -4.52
C THR A 106 11.96 14.23 -5.54
N TYR A 107 12.82 15.16 -5.17
CA TYR A 107 13.23 16.24 -6.04
C TYR A 107 14.75 16.26 -6.23
N LEU A 108 15.21 16.38 -7.48
CA LEU A 108 16.59 16.65 -7.82
C LEU A 108 16.72 18.10 -8.30
N PHE A 109 17.52 18.90 -7.58
CA PHE A 109 17.84 20.27 -7.93
C PHE A 109 19.28 20.33 -8.45
N GLU A 110 19.44 20.50 -9.75
CA GLU A 110 20.75 20.59 -10.39
C GLU A 110 21.16 22.04 -10.60
N THR A 111 22.39 22.35 -10.21
CA THR A 111 23.03 23.66 -10.44
C THR A 111 24.42 23.46 -11.01
N SER A 112 24.89 24.44 -11.79
CA SER A 112 26.27 24.46 -12.29
C SER A 112 26.92 25.81 -11.93
N ALA A 113 28.17 25.74 -11.52
CA ALA A 113 28.97 26.93 -11.23
C ALA A 113 30.37 26.78 -11.78
N THR A 114 30.97 27.94 -12.12
CA THR A 114 32.36 28.02 -12.58
C THR A 114 33.08 29.07 -11.75
N ILE A 115 34.26 28.71 -11.22
CA ILE A 115 35.13 29.58 -10.46
C ILE A 115 36.57 29.52 -11.02
N CYS A 116 37.41 30.44 -10.61
CA CYS A 116 38.85 30.39 -10.89
C CYS A 116 39.61 29.59 -9.80
N ALA A 117 40.78 29.07 -10.10
CA ALA A 117 41.58 28.21 -9.21
C ALA A 117 41.94 28.86 -7.84
N ASN A 118 41.88 30.17 -7.74
CA ASN A 118 42.10 30.92 -6.50
C ASN A 118 40.84 31.33 -5.77
N GLN A 119 39.68 30.80 -6.19
CA GLN A 119 38.37 31.09 -5.60
C GLN A 119 37.81 29.87 -4.93
N THR A 120 36.82 30.10 -4.09
CA THR A 120 36.03 29.03 -3.45
C THR A 120 34.56 29.26 -3.73
N TYR A 121 33.81 28.17 -3.75
CA TYR A 121 32.37 28.17 -3.89
C TYR A 121 31.74 27.60 -2.62
N ASN A 122 30.74 28.27 -2.06
CA ASN A 122 30.00 27.76 -0.94
C ASN A 122 28.77 27.01 -1.45
N PHE A 123 28.77 25.71 -1.30
CA PHE A 123 27.64 24.83 -1.61
C PHE A 123 27.00 24.35 -0.32
N ARG A 124 25.86 24.93 0.04
CA ARG A 124 25.06 24.50 1.20
C ARG A 124 25.87 24.33 2.50
N GLY A 125 26.82 25.23 2.73
CA GLY A 125 27.68 25.21 3.91
C GLY A 125 29.05 24.52 3.70
N GLN A 126 29.26 23.81 2.60
CA GLN A 126 30.56 23.26 2.21
C GLN A 126 31.34 24.25 1.35
N THR A 127 32.59 24.49 1.69
CA THR A 127 33.50 25.33 0.90
C THR A 127 34.29 24.44 -0.07
N LEU A 128 34.08 24.67 -1.38
CA LEU A 128 34.63 23.86 -2.46
C LEU A 128 35.59 24.67 -3.31
N ASN A 129 36.69 24.04 -3.77
CA ASN A 129 37.71 24.67 -4.60
C ASN A 129 38.25 23.72 -5.69
N GLN A 130 37.57 22.59 -5.92
CA GLN A 130 37.98 21.61 -6.95
C GLN A 130 36.80 21.34 -7.89
N THR A 131 37.14 21.08 -9.15
CA THR A 131 36.17 20.62 -10.14
C THR A 131 35.58 19.26 -9.70
N GLY A 132 34.25 19.15 -9.74
CA GLY A 132 33.59 17.93 -9.35
C GLY A 132 32.06 18.04 -9.32
N VAL A 133 31.41 16.93 -9.08
CA VAL A 133 29.98 16.84 -8.82
C VAL A 133 29.78 16.62 -7.33
N TYR A 134 29.06 17.53 -6.70
CA TYR A 134 28.82 17.53 -5.26
C TYR A 134 27.34 17.35 -4.99
N TYR A 135 27.02 16.63 -3.93
CA TYR A 135 25.64 16.32 -3.54
C TYR A 135 25.40 16.74 -2.09
N ASP A 136 24.20 17.23 -1.84
CA ASP A 136 23.65 17.44 -0.51
C ASP A 136 22.19 17.02 -0.51
N SER A 137 21.69 16.47 0.58
CA SER A 137 20.31 16.02 0.69
C SER A 137 19.62 16.63 1.91
N LEU A 138 18.36 16.98 1.74
CA LEU A 138 17.49 17.43 2.81
C LEU A 138 16.25 16.56 2.83
N VAL A 139 15.92 16.04 4.00
CA VAL A 139 14.66 15.34 4.22
C VAL A 139 13.52 16.37 4.17
N SER A 140 12.56 16.16 3.28
CA SER A 140 11.38 17.01 3.19
C SER A 140 10.45 16.80 4.38
N SER A 141 9.51 17.70 4.60
CA SER A 141 8.46 17.55 5.62
C SER A 141 7.57 16.31 5.40
N LEU A 142 7.60 15.75 4.20
CA LEU A 142 6.89 14.53 3.82
C LEU A 142 7.74 13.26 3.99
N GLY A 143 8.96 13.38 4.55
CA GLY A 143 9.86 12.26 4.80
C GLY A 143 10.65 11.78 3.59
N CYS A 144 10.51 12.41 2.41
CA CYS A 144 11.23 12.04 1.19
C CYS A 144 12.35 13.04 0.91
N ASP A 145 13.52 12.54 0.51
CA ASP A 145 14.70 13.36 0.30
C ASP A 145 14.60 14.23 -0.94
N SER A 146 15.02 15.49 -0.79
CA SER A 146 15.34 16.37 -1.91
C SER A 146 16.86 16.40 -2.06
N VAL A 147 17.36 16.04 -3.24
CA VAL A 147 18.77 16.00 -3.56
C VAL A 147 19.16 17.28 -4.30
N TYR A 148 20.21 17.94 -3.83
CA TYR A 148 20.85 19.08 -4.49
C TYR A 148 22.15 18.61 -5.09
N GLN A 149 22.32 18.79 -6.40
CA GLN A 149 23.53 18.49 -7.14
C GLN A 149 24.17 19.78 -7.64
N LEU A 150 25.47 19.93 -7.40
CA LEU A 150 26.29 20.99 -7.96
C LEU A 150 27.34 20.39 -8.90
N ASN A 151 27.35 20.84 -10.15
CA ASN A 151 28.41 20.61 -11.10
C ASN A 151 29.37 21.81 -11.04
N LEU A 152 30.47 21.71 -10.28
CA LEU A 152 31.47 22.76 -10.12
C LEU A 152 32.61 22.57 -11.14
N HIS A 153 32.89 23.61 -11.90
CA HIS A 153 34.06 23.72 -12.78
C HIS A 153 35.03 24.75 -12.26
N VAL A 154 36.29 24.38 -12.08
CA VAL A 154 37.37 25.27 -11.65
C VAL A 154 38.32 25.52 -12.80
N ASN A 155 38.33 26.73 -13.30
CA ASN A 155 39.25 27.15 -14.36
C ASN A 155 40.67 27.40 -13.81
N PRO A 156 41.73 26.93 -14.48
CA PRO A 156 43.09 27.25 -14.10
C PRO A 156 43.39 28.75 -14.24
N THR A 157 44.18 29.26 -13.34
CA THR A 157 44.75 30.61 -13.48
C THR A 157 46.14 30.50 -14.09
N TYR A 158 46.42 31.33 -15.08
CA TYR A 158 47.71 31.39 -15.73
C TYR A 158 48.43 32.67 -15.31
N LEU A 159 49.69 32.54 -14.86
CA LEU A 159 50.59 33.68 -14.62
C LEU A 159 51.43 33.88 -15.88
N PHE A 160 51.30 35.06 -16.48
CA PHE A 160 52.19 35.48 -17.57
C PHE A 160 53.33 36.31 -16.99
N GLU A 161 54.53 35.74 -16.93
CA GLU A 161 55.73 36.46 -16.57
C GLU A 161 56.31 37.10 -17.81
N THR A 162 56.48 38.44 -17.85
CA THR A 162 57.20 39.14 -18.88
C THR A 162 58.53 39.60 -18.33
N SER A 163 59.63 39.04 -18.83
CA SER A 163 60.97 39.53 -18.54
C SER A 163 61.37 40.61 -19.57
N ALA A 164 61.64 41.83 -19.10
CA ALA A 164 62.21 42.88 -19.91
C ALA A 164 63.74 42.86 -19.69
N ALA A 165 64.50 42.62 -20.73
CA ALA A 165 65.95 42.84 -20.69
C ALA A 165 66.20 44.34 -20.94
N ILE A 166 66.76 44.96 -19.97
CA ILE A 166 67.25 46.38 -20.12
C ILE A 166 68.72 46.31 -20.54
N CYS A 167 69.06 46.90 -21.71
CA CYS A 167 70.40 47.07 -22.17
C CYS A 167 71.03 48.31 -21.52
#